data_bdc52e8828ce5c70f22912d72af4e859
#
_entry.id   bdc52e8828ce5c70f22912d72af4e859
#
_cell.length_a   1.000
_cell.length_b   1.000
_cell.length_c   1.000
_cell.angle_alpha   90.00
_cell.angle_beta   90.00
_cell.angle_gamma   90.00
#
_symmetry.space_group_name_H-M   'P 1'
#
loop_
_entity.id
_entity.type
_entity.pdbx_description
1 polymer ?
#
loop_
_entity_poly.entity_id
_entity_poly.type
_entity_poly.pdbx_seq_one_letter_code
_entity_poly.pdbx_strand_id
1 'polypeptide(L)'
;MNKRDFLKTFGTAAIGSPFLSLDLSSNHKFENYSKRNNLSETDFWKKIREDYTLKKDYINLENGYYCIVPNPTLNNFITHVKKINIEGSYYMRNNRDMDNKRIEARLANFLNCSPEELVVTRNTTESLDLIIGGFPWKKGDEAIYAKQDYGAMQQMFKLVSKRHGVVNKVVSVPNHPKDDDEIVKLYEDQITSKTKLIMVCHMVNITGHILPIRKICDMAHKYGVEVMVDG
;
A
#
# COMPACT_ATOMS: atom_id res chain seq x y z
N MET A 1 6.21 -5.18 15.47
CA MET A 1 6.05 -6.59 15.03
C MET A 1 7.25 -6.96 14.19
N ASN A 2 7.99 -8.04 14.48
CA ASN A 2 9.14 -8.41 13.66
C ASN A 2 8.69 -9.07 12.35
N LYS A 3 9.59 -9.14 11.33
CA LYS A 3 9.28 -9.68 9.99
C LYS A 3 8.73 -11.11 10.03
N ARG A 4 9.18 -11.91 10.99
CA ARG A 4 8.74 -13.30 11.17
C ARG A 4 7.31 -13.38 11.73
N ASP A 5 6.99 -12.53 12.70
CA ASP A 5 5.65 -12.48 13.28
C ASP A 5 4.63 -11.94 12.28
N PHE A 6 5.02 -10.98 11.45
CA PHE A 6 4.21 -10.51 10.33
C PHE A 6 3.86 -11.65 9.36
N LEU A 7 4.86 -12.43 8.90
CA LEU A 7 4.61 -13.56 8.01
C LEU A 7 3.81 -14.69 8.65
N LYS A 8 3.98 -14.92 9.96
CA LYS A 8 3.18 -15.89 10.72
C LYS A 8 1.73 -15.46 10.81
N THR A 9 1.47 -14.20 11.14
CA THR A 9 0.12 -13.62 11.25
C THR A 9 -0.59 -13.66 9.89
N PHE A 10 0.13 -13.36 8.82
CA PHE A 10 -0.39 -13.46 7.45
C PHE A 10 -0.75 -14.90 7.07
N GLY A 11 0.11 -15.86 7.42
CA GLY A 11 -0.14 -17.29 7.18
C GLY A 11 -1.30 -17.85 8.00
N THR A 12 -1.45 -17.45 9.27
CA THR A 12 -2.51 -17.95 10.15
C THR A 12 -3.86 -17.31 9.90
N ALA A 13 -3.91 -16.01 9.53
CA ALA A 13 -5.16 -15.35 9.12
C ALA A 13 -5.78 -16.00 7.87
N ALA A 14 -4.96 -16.59 7.00
CA ALA A 14 -5.44 -17.34 5.83
C ALA A 14 -6.03 -18.73 6.18
N ILE A 15 -5.71 -19.28 7.34
CA ILE A 15 -6.08 -20.66 7.74
C ILE A 15 -7.29 -20.69 8.67
N GLY A 16 -7.60 -19.61 9.42
CA GLY A 16 -8.55 -19.60 10.51
C GLY A 16 -10.00 -19.24 10.17
N SER A 17 -10.36 -19.01 8.91
CA SER A 17 -11.73 -18.65 8.54
C SER A 17 -12.51 -19.85 8.00
N PRO A 18 -13.67 -20.24 8.62
CA PRO A 18 -14.53 -21.33 8.14
C PRO A 18 -15.23 -21.02 6.80
N PHE A 19 -15.00 -19.86 6.20
CA PHE A 19 -15.58 -19.44 4.90
C PHE A 19 -14.67 -19.68 3.71
N LEU A 20 -13.58 -20.43 3.85
CA LEU A 20 -12.69 -20.82 2.76
C LEU A 20 -13.18 -22.09 2.03
N SER A 21 -14.43 -22.08 1.56
CA SER A 21 -14.83 -22.94 0.46
C SER A 21 -14.60 -22.21 -0.89
N LEU A 22 -13.41 -21.69 -1.09
CA LEU A 22 -12.86 -21.65 -2.44
C LEU A 22 -12.51 -23.08 -2.77
N ASP A 23 -13.06 -23.58 -3.87
CA ASP A 23 -12.53 -24.75 -4.53
C ASP A 23 -11.08 -24.44 -4.97
N LEU A 24 -10.22 -24.39 -3.99
CA LEU A 24 -8.79 -24.40 -4.09
C LEU A 24 -8.37 -25.85 -4.28
N SER A 25 -8.79 -26.46 -5.39
CA SER A 25 -8.14 -27.68 -5.87
C SER A 25 -6.65 -27.44 -6.23
N SER A 26 -6.17 -26.20 -6.06
CA SER A 26 -4.76 -25.84 -5.89
C SER A 26 -4.33 -25.82 -4.42
N ASN A 27 -4.86 -26.71 -3.60
CA ASN A 27 -4.52 -26.90 -2.16
C ASN A 27 -3.03 -27.26 -1.92
N HIS A 28 -2.16 -27.00 -2.86
CA HIS A 28 -0.75 -27.18 -2.68
C HIS A 28 -0.09 -25.94 -2.13
N LYS A 29 0.08 -25.90 -0.78
CA LYS A 29 1.15 -25.18 -0.08
C LYS A 29 0.81 -24.05 0.91
N PHE A 30 -0.44 -23.59 1.10
CA PHE A 30 -0.72 -22.74 2.26
C PHE A 30 -0.64 -23.50 3.61
N GLU A 31 -0.89 -24.82 3.61
CA GLU A 31 -0.65 -25.68 4.79
C GLU A 31 0.81 -25.68 5.27
N ASN A 32 1.76 -25.35 4.39
CA ASN A 32 3.17 -25.36 4.74
C ASN A 32 3.62 -24.15 5.56
N TYR A 33 2.87 -23.04 5.61
CA TYR A 33 3.27 -21.91 6.44
C TYR A 33 3.06 -22.14 7.95
N SER A 34 1.99 -22.84 8.34
CA SER A 34 1.77 -23.24 9.75
C SER A 34 2.82 -24.25 10.23
N LYS A 35 3.24 -25.19 9.38
CA LYS A 35 4.32 -26.14 9.67
C LYS A 35 5.70 -25.49 9.80
N ARG A 36 5.88 -24.27 9.27
CA ARG A 36 7.14 -23.50 9.36
C ARG A 36 7.37 -22.87 10.74
N ASN A 37 6.37 -22.89 11.63
CA ASN A 37 6.49 -22.28 12.96
C ASN A 37 7.53 -22.93 13.87
N ASN A 38 7.88 -24.19 13.63
CA ASN A 38 8.85 -24.97 14.43
C ASN A 38 10.25 -25.02 13.81
N LEU A 39 10.50 -24.28 12.73
CA LEU A 39 11.80 -24.22 12.09
C LEU A 39 12.74 -23.24 12.81
N SER A 40 14.04 -23.52 12.74
CA SER A 40 15.05 -22.49 13.07
C SER A 40 14.85 -21.25 12.17
N GLU A 41 15.37 -20.11 12.60
CA GLU A 41 15.25 -18.88 11.81
C GLU A 41 15.89 -19.05 10.42
N THR A 42 17.07 -19.68 10.35
CA THR A 42 17.77 -19.94 9.10
C THR A 42 16.96 -20.84 8.18
N ASP A 43 16.39 -21.95 8.69
CA ASP A 43 15.58 -22.86 7.90
C ASP A 43 14.27 -22.21 7.45
N PHE A 44 13.68 -21.34 8.30
CA PHE A 44 12.49 -20.58 7.92
C PHE A 44 12.76 -19.70 6.70
N TRP A 45 13.84 -18.91 6.72
CA TRP A 45 14.17 -18.03 5.59
C TRP A 45 14.59 -18.79 4.35
N LYS A 46 15.28 -19.94 4.51
CA LYS A 46 15.59 -20.84 3.39
C LYS A 46 14.31 -21.33 2.71
N LYS A 47 13.33 -21.77 3.49
CA LYS A 47 12.02 -22.21 2.98
C LYS A 47 11.25 -21.08 2.28
N ILE A 48 11.28 -19.87 2.82
CA ILE A 48 10.68 -18.70 2.15
C ILE A 48 11.35 -18.48 0.78
N ARG A 49 12.68 -18.53 0.73
CA ARG A 49 13.43 -18.35 -0.52
C ARG A 49 13.10 -19.40 -1.59
N GLU A 50 12.79 -20.63 -1.21
CA GLU A 50 12.39 -21.71 -2.13
C GLU A 50 11.08 -21.40 -2.89
N ASP A 51 10.24 -20.52 -2.35
CA ASP A 51 9.00 -20.09 -3.00
C ASP A 51 9.23 -19.09 -4.14
N TYR A 52 10.44 -18.59 -4.33
CA TYR A 52 10.76 -17.61 -5.36
C TYR A 52 11.66 -18.19 -6.45
N THR A 53 11.35 -17.88 -7.70
CA THR A 53 12.24 -18.14 -8.84
C THR A 53 13.04 -16.88 -9.12
N LEU A 54 14.32 -16.90 -8.76
CA LEU A 54 15.21 -15.74 -8.89
C LEU A 54 16.20 -15.97 -10.01
N LYS A 55 16.57 -14.89 -10.71
CA LYS A 55 17.68 -14.88 -11.65
C LYS A 55 18.99 -15.11 -10.90
N LYS A 56 19.94 -15.88 -11.47
CA LYS A 56 21.13 -16.35 -10.75
C LYS A 56 22.36 -15.46 -10.92
N ASP A 57 22.38 -14.63 -11.94
CA ASP A 57 23.54 -13.82 -12.37
C ASP A 57 23.64 -12.47 -11.65
N TYR A 58 22.66 -12.12 -10.80
CA TYR A 58 22.73 -10.96 -9.91
C TYR A 58 21.86 -11.14 -8.66
N ILE A 59 22.09 -10.31 -7.66
CA ILE A 59 21.28 -10.24 -6.44
C ILE A 59 20.30 -9.09 -6.59
N ASN A 60 18.99 -9.38 -6.64
CA ASN A 60 17.96 -8.36 -6.64
C ASN A 60 17.74 -7.81 -5.23
N LEU A 61 18.05 -6.55 -5.03
CA LEU A 61 17.82 -5.83 -3.78
C LEU A 61 16.65 -4.83 -3.86
N GLU A 62 16.06 -4.65 -5.05
CA GLU A 62 14.96 -3.73 -5.30
C GLU A 62 13.63 -4.48 -5.41
N ASN A 63 12.93 -4.67 -4.29
CA ASN A 63 11.62 -5.32 -4.25
C ASN A 63 10.49 -4.40 -3.74
N GLY A 64 10.78 -3.15 -3.43
CA GLY A 64 9.78 -2.18 -3.01
C GLY A 64 9.00 -1.56 -4.17
N TYR A 65 9.57 -1.60 -5.37
CA TYR A 65 9.02 -0.97 -6.57
C TYR A 65 8.60 -2.00 -7.63
N TYR A 66 9.51 -2.89 -8.00
CA TYR A 66 9.28 -3.99 -8.95
C TYR A 66 9.37 -5.32 -8.21
N CYS A 67 8.31 -5.65 -7.49
CA CYS A 67 8.28 -6.80 -6.61
C CYS A 67 8.24 -8.13 -7.37
N ILE A 68 9.16 -9.04 -7.05
CA ILE A 68 9.06 -10.44 -7.45
C ILE A 68 8.09 -11.14 -6.50
N VAL A 69 7.04 -11.75 -7.03
CA VAL A 69 6.05 -12.47 -6.23
C VAL A 69 6.43 -13.94 -6.06
N PRO A 70 6.06 -14.61 -4.94
CA PRO A 70 6.30 -16.03 -4.75
C PRO A 70 5.53 -16.86 -5.78
N ASN A 71 6.13 -18.01 -6.18
CA ASN A 71 5.56 -18.91 -7.18
C ASN A 71 4.10 -19.34 -6.89
N PRO A 72 3.69 -19.65 -5.64
CA PRO A 72 2.30 -19.95 -5.34
C PRO A 72 1.35 -18.79 -5.68
N THR A 73 1.74 -17.55 -5.37
CA THR A 73 0.96 -16.35 -5.71
C THR A 73 0.87 -16.15 -7.22
N LEU A 74 2.01 -16.27 -7.92
CA LEU A 74 2.06 -16.16 -9.39
C LEU A 74 1.16 -17.20 -10.06
N ASN A 75 1.26 -18.46 -9.63
CA ASN A 75 0.46 -19.55 -10.20
C ASN A 75 -1.04 -19.35 -9.97
N ASN A 76 -1.44 -18.88 -8.78
CA ASN A 76 -2.82 -18.54 -8.49
C ASN A 76 -3.32 -17.38 -9.37
N PHE A 77 -2.52 -16.33 -9.52
CA PHE A 77 -2.85 -15.22 -10.41
C PHE A 77 -3.10 -15.68 -11.85
N ILE A 78 -2.17 -16.48 -12.40
CA ILE A 78 -2.30 -17.05 -13.75
C ILE A 78 -3.57 -17.90 -13.87
N THR A 79 -3.88 -18.71 -12.86
CA THR A 79 -5.07 -19.57 -12.82
C THR A 79 -6.35 -18.73 -12.86
N HIS A 80 -6.41 -17.65 -12.08
CA HIS A 80 -7.56 -16.73 -12.08
C HIS A 80 -7.71 -16.00 -13.41
N VAL A 81 -6.61 -15.54 -14.02
CA VAL A 81 -6.64 -14.91 -15.34
C VAL A 81 -7.22 -15.88 -16.39
N LYS A 82 -6.76 -17.13 -16.40
CA LYS A 82 -7.28 -18.17 -17.29
C LYS A 82 -8.78 -18.44 -17.06
N LYS A 83 -9.20 -18.56 -15.79
CA LYS A 83 -10.60 -18.75 -15.41
C LYS A 83 -11.48 -17.63 -15.95
N ILE A 84 -11.12 -16.38 -15.66
CA ILE A 84 -11.88 -15.21 -16.13
C ILE A 84 -11.92 -15.15 -17.64
N ASN A 85 -10.84 -15.48 -18.34
CA ASN A 85 -10.81 -15.53 -19.81
C ASN A 85 -11.73 -16.61 -20.40
N ILE A 86 -11.90 -17.74 -19.72
CA ILE A 86 -12.80 -18.84 -20.15
C ILE A 86 -14.25 -18.47 -19.85
N GLU A 87 -14.53 -17.98 -18.66
CA GLU A 87 -15.90 -17.70 -18.19
C GLU A 87 -16.44 -16.36 -18.74
N GLY A 88 -15.56 -15.41 -19.03
CA GLY A 88 -15.88 -14.14 -19.66
C GLY A 88 -17.01 -13.36 -18.95
N SER A 89 -18.01 -12.97 -19.72
CA SER A 89 -19.13 -12.19 -19.20
C SER A 89 -19.98 -12.93 -18.17
N TYR A 90 -19.98 -14.28 -18.17
CA TYR A 90 -20.68 -15.05 -17.15
C TYR A 90 -20.09 -14.78 -15.76
N TYR A 91 -18.76 -14.87 -15.62
CA TYR A 91 -18.08 -14.56 -14.37
C TYR A 91 -18.33 -13.10 -13.96
N MET A 92 -18.16 -12.18 -14.88
CA MET A 92 -18.28 -10.74 -14.60
C MET A 92 -19.69 -10.34 -14.12
N ARG A 93 -20.74 -11.02 -14.59
CA ARG A 93 -22.12 -10.72 -14.22
C ARG A 93 -22.61 -11.46 -12.97
N ASN A 94 -22.05 -12.64 -12.68
CA ASN A 94 -22.59 -13.51 -11.63
C ASN A 94 -21.67 -13.62 -10.41
N ASN A 95 -20.36 -13.49 -10.57
CA ASN A 95 -19.40 -13.81 -9.52
C ASN A 95 -18.54 -12.62 -9.05
N ARG A 96 -18.24 -11.66 -9.93
CA ARG A 96 -17.32 -10.56 -9.63
C ARG A 96 -17.65 -9.80 -8.35
N ASP A 97 -18.89 -9.39 -8.20
CA ASP A 97 -19.29 -8.53 -7.07
C ASP A 97 -19.23 -9.28 -5.74
N MET A 98 -19.55 -10.58 -5.74
CA MET A 98 -19.40 -11.43 -4.57
C MET A 98 -17.92 -11.63 -4.21
N ASP A 99 -17.07 -11.86 -5.20
CA ASP A 99 -15.63 -12.03 -5.00
C ASP A 99 -14.98 -10.72 -4.49
N ASN A 100 -15.37 -9.56 -5.02
CA ASN A 100 -14.91 -8.27 -4.55
C ASN A 100 -15.27 -8.04 -3.07
N LYS A 101 -16.53 -8.21 -2.71
CA LYS A 101 -16.98 -8.08 -1.30
C LYS A 101 -16.21 -9.01 -0.36
N ARG A 102 -15.92 -10.23 -0.79
CA ARG A 102 -15.13 -11.17 0.00
C ARG A 102 -13.68 -10.72 0.18
N ILE A 103 -13.06 -10.18 -0.88
CA ILE A 103 -11.69 -9.64 -0.82
C ILE A 103 -11.64 -8.41 0.08
N GLU A 104 -12.59 -7.48 -0.08
CA GLU A 104 -12.73 -6.28 0.76
C GLU A 104 -12.87 -6.64 2.23
N ALA A 105 -13.76 -7.57 2.57
CA ALA A 105 -13.94 -8.03 3.95
C ALA A 105 -12.65 -8.64 4.55
N ARG A 106 -11.89 -9.41 3.75
CA ARG A 106 -10.62 -9.98 4.20
C ARG A 106 -9.54 -8.92 4.41
N LEU A 107 -9.44 -7.96 3.51
CA LEU A 107 -8.49 -6.85 3.62
C LEU A 107 -8.86 -5.96 4.80
N ALA A 108 -10.13 -5.63 4.98
CA ALA A 108 -10.62 -4.82 6.09
C ALA A 108 -10.27 -5.47 7.45
N ASN A 109 -10.52 -6.78 7.59
CA ASN A 109 -10.13 -7.52 8.80
C ASN A 109 -8.62 -7.49 9.04
N PHE A 110 -7.81 -7.57 7.98
CA PHE A 110 -6.35 -7.50 8.07
C PHE A 110 -5.86 -6.09 8.45
N LEU A 111 -6.48 -5.06 7.90
CA LEU A 111 -6.14 -3.65 8.15
C LEU A 111 -6.80 -3.08 9.42
N ASN A 112 -7.69 -3.85 10.05
CA ASN A 112 -8.48 -3.43 11.22
C ASN A 112 -9.33 -2.18 10.93
N CYS A 113 -10.04 -2.19 9.80
CA CYS A 113 -10.99 -1.16 9.39
C CYS A 113 -12.29 -1.79 8.87
N SER A 114 -13.29 -0.96 8.55
CA SER A 114 -14.54 -1.42 7.93
C SER A 114 -14.35 -1.70 6.43
N PRO A 115 -15.02 -2.71 5.84
CA PRO A 115 -15.02 -2.91 4.39
C PRO A 115 -15.47 -1.69 3.59
N GLU A 116 -16.37 -0.87 4.13
CA GLU A 116 -16.88 0.36 3.52
C GLU A 116 -15.80 1.47 3.42
N GLU A 117 -14.72 1.36 4.20
CA GLU A 117 -13.58 2.27 4.17
C GLU A 117 -12.52 1.87 3.14
N LEU A 118 -12.74 0.74 2.41
CA LEU A 118 -11.77 0.21 1.46
C LEU A 118 -12.24 0.36 0.01
N VAL A 119 -11.29 0.74 -0.83
CA VAL A 119 -11.41 0.67 -2.29
C VAL A 119 -10.22 -0.10 -2.83
N VAL A 120 -10.48 -1.22 -3.51
CA VAL A 120 -9.43 -2.02 -4.14
C VAL A 120 -9.11 -1.44 -5.52
N THR A 121 -7.89 -0.96 -5.69
CA THR A 121 -7.37 -0.42 -6.95
C THR A 121 -6.29 -1.33 -7.53
N ARG A 122 -5.79 -0.98 -8.73
CA ARG A 122 -4.72 -1.76 -9.39
C ARG A 122 -3.34 -1.57 -8.75
N ASN A 123 -3.10 -0.38 -8.22
CA ASN A 123 -1.82 -0.02 -7.59
C ASN A 123 -1.96 1.29 -6.79
N THR A 124 -0.94 1.62 -6.00
CA THR A 124 -0.87 2.82 -5.18
C THR A 124 -0.98 4.11 -6.01
N THR A 125 -0.36 4.17 -7.18
CA THR A 125 -0.44 5.36 -8.06
C THR A 125 -1.89 5.67 -8.44
N GLU A 126 -2.67 4.66 -8.84
CA GLU A 126 -4.10 4.85 -9.12
C GLU A 126 -4.87 5.34 -7.89
N SER A 127 -4.60 4.77 -6.72
CA SER A 127 -5.26 5.16 -5.48
C SER A 127 -5.02 6.64 -5.15
N LEU A 128 -3.76 7.05 -5.20
CA LEU A 128 -3.37 8.43 -4.88
C LEU A 128 -3.86 9.41 -5.95
N ASP A 129 -3.81 9.04 -7.24
CA ASP A 129 -4.34 9.86 -8.33
C ASP A 129 -5.85 10.08 -8.21
N LEU A 130 -6.60 9.06 -7.76
CA LEU A 130 -8.04 9.20 -7.49
C LEU A 130 -8.30 10.19 -6.36
N ILE A 131 -7.50 10.15 -5.28
CA ILE A 131 -7.64 11.10 -4.16
C ILE A 131 -7.27 12.51 -4.63
N ILE A 132 -6.08 12.69 -5.22
CA ILE A 132 -5.60 14.03 -5.64
C ILE A 132 -6.52 14.62 -6.71
N GLY A 133 -6.93 13.82 -7.70
CA GLY A 133 -7.78 14.27 -8.80
C GLY A 133 -9.23 14.48 -8.41
N GLY A 134 -9.75 13.69 -7.46
CA GLY A 134 -11.11 13.77 -6.94
C GLY A 134 -11.32 14.76 -5.79
N PHE A 135 -10.25 15.31 -5.24
CA PHE A 135 -10.35 16.27 -4.15
C PHE A 135 -11.08 17.54 -4.61
N PRO A 136 -11.98 18.13 -3.81
CA PRO A 136 -12.83 19.27 -4.22
C PRO A 136 -12.05 20.60 -4.23
N TRP A 137 -11.02 20.66 -5.04
CA TRP A 137 -10.12 21.81 -5.17
C TRP A 137 -10.83 23.07 -5.61
N LYS A 138 -10.48 24.19 -4.97
CA LYS A 138 -10.83 25.54 -5.40
C LYS A 138 -9.57 26.33 -5.76
N LYS A 139 -9.73 27.30 -6.64
CA LYS A 139 -8.60 28.19 -7.02
C LYS A 139 -8.00 28.86 -5.78
N GLY A 140 -6.70 28.69 -5.60
CA GLY A 140 -5.96 29.24 -4.47
C GLY A 140 -5.88 28.33 -3.26
N ASP A 141 -6.53 27.15 -3.25
CA ASP A 141 -6.26 26.12 -2.25
C ASP A 141 -4.80 25.68 -2.31
N GLU A 142 -4.27 25.23 -1.21
CA GLU A 142 -2.88 24.83 -1.09
C GLU A 142 -2.76 23.34 -0.79
N ALA A 143 -1.79 22.70 -1.46
CA ALA A 143 -1.35 21.33 -1.18
C ALA A 143 0.12 21.32 -0.75
N ILE A 144 0.46 20.54 0.27
CA ILE A 144 1.82 20.38 0.77
C ILE A 144 2.29 18.97 0.47
N TYR A 145 3.51 18.81 -0.06
CA TYR A 145 4.16 17.53 -0.26
C TYR A 145 5.69 17.69 -0.24
N ALA A 146 6.44 16.58 -0.15
CA ALA A 146 7.89 16.63 -0.09
C ALA A 146 8.56 16.45 -1.45
N LYS A 147 9.79 16.98 -1.59
CA LYS A 147 10.67 16.70 -2.75
C LYS A 147 10.98 15.22 -2.91
N GLN A 148 10.99 14.49 -1.80
CA GLN A 148 11.29 13.07 -1.72
C GLN A 148 10.09 12.18 -2.03
N ASP A 149 8.88 12.74 -2.15
CA ASP A 149 7.69 11.98 -2.50
C ASP A 149 7.76 11.46 -3.93
N TYR A 150 7.00 10.41 -4.21
CA TYR A 150 7.03 9.73 -5.48
C TYR A 150 6.73 10.66 -6.66
N GLY A 151 7.57 10.59 -7.69
CA GLY A 151 7.54 11.55 -8.79
C GLY A 151 6.21 11.62 -9.56
N ALA A 152 5.47 10.49 -9.68
CA ALA A 152 4.15 10.48 -10.31
C ALA A 152 3.16 11.36 -9.54
N MET A 153 3.19 11.31 -8.20
CA MET A 153 2.31 12.13 -7.36
C MET A 153 2.65 13.61 -7.47
N GLN A 154 3.94 13.95 -7.51
CA GLN A 154 4.36 15.33 -7.77
C GLN A 154 3.83 15.85 -9.11
N GLN A 155 3.81 15.00 -10.16
CA GLN A 155 3.23 15.36 -11.45
C GLN A 155 1.71 15.54 -11.36
N MET A 156 1.02 14.70 -10.59
CA MET A 156 -0.42 14.85 -10.38
C MET A 156 -0.75 16.16 -9.64
N PHE A 157 0.00 16.53 -8.60
CA PHE A 157 -0.14 17.85 -7.95
C PHE A 157 0.13 19.00 -8.92
N LYS A 158 1.11 18.91 -9.81
CA LYS A 158 1.33 19.90 -10.87
C LYS A 158 0.16 19.96 -11.85
N LEU A 159 -0.49 18.83 -12.14
CA LEU A 159 -1.66 18.77 -13.01
C LEU A 159 -2.86 19.49 -12.38
N VAL A 160 -3.19 19.19 -11.11
CA VAL A 160 -4.30 19.88 -10.43
C VAL A 160 -4.00 21.37 -10.22
N SER A 161 -2.74 21.75 -10.01
CA SER A 161 -2.32 23.16 -10.00
C SER A 161 -2.67 23.87 -11.31
N LYS A 162 -2.34 23.26 -12.45
CA LYS A 162 -2.68 23.81 -13.78
C LYS A 162 -4.17 23.84 -14.06
N ARG A 163 -4.92 22.82 -13.64
CA ARG A 163 -6.35 22.67 -13.92
C ARG A 163 -7.23 23.53 -13.00
N HIS A 164 -6.90 23.55 -11.73
CA HIS A 164 -7.75 24.11 -10.67
C HIS A 164 -7.16 25.34 -9.98
N GLY A 165 -5.91 25.70 -10.31
CA GLY A 165 -5.22 26.84 -9.67
C GLY A 165 -4.77 26.56 -8.23
N VAL A 166 -4.53 25.29 -7.91
CA VAL A 166 -3.95 24.86 -6.62
C VAL A 166 -2.52 25.35 -6.49
N VAL A 167 -2.15 25.83 -5.32
CA VAL A 167 -0.79 26.25 -5.00
C VAL A 167 -0.04 25.12 -4.31
N ASN A 168 0.97 24.61 -4.97
CA ASN A 168 1.81 23.54 -4.44
C ASN A 168 2.92 24.10 -3.56
N LYS A 169 2.99 23.66 -2.32
CA LYS A 169 4.06 23.94 -1.37
C LYS A 169 4.92 22.71 -1.19
N VAL A 170 6.21 22.84 -1.45
CA VAL A 170 7.13 21.69 -1.48
C VAL A 170 8.12 21.82 -0.34
N VAL A 171 8.05 20.88 0.61
CA VAL A 171 9.02 20.76 1.71
C VAL A 171 10.19 19.87 1.28
N SER A 172 11.26 19.89 2.05
CA SER A 172 12.41 19.00 1.84
C SER A 172 12.76 18.32 3.17
N VAL A 173 12.46 17.03 3.24
CA VAL A 173 12.78 16.23 4.42
C VAL A 173 14.29 16.02 4.49
N PRO A 174 14.98 16.35 5.61
CA PRO A 174 16.40 16.13 5.76
C PRO A 174 16.71 14.63 5.84
N ASN A 175 17.88 14.23 5.30
CA ASN A 175 18.32 12.83 5.38
C ASN A 175 18.62 12.39 6.81
N HIS A 176 19.02 13.33 7.67
CA HIS A 176 19.37 13.10 9.07
C HIS A 176 18.69 14.15 9.96
N PRO A 177 17.37 14.01 10.19
CA PRO A 177 16.66 14.90 11.09
C PRO A 177 17.15 14.66 12.53
N LYS A 178 17.09 15.68 13.37
CA LYS A 178 17.41 15.57 14.79
C LYS A 178 16.45 14.62 15.52
N ASP A 179 15.18 14.77 15.19
CA ASP A 179 14.07 14.01 15.76
C ASP A 179 12.83 14.08 14.83
N ASP A 180 11.78 13.40 15.23
CA ASP A 180 10.50 13.43 14.52
C ASP A 180 9.87 14.83 14.49
N ASP A 181 10.07 15.63 15.53
CA ASP A 181 9.42 16.93 15.68
C ASP A 181 9.98 17.94 14.67
N GLU A 182 11.26 17.81 14.30
CA GLU A 182 11.83 18.56 13.18
C GLU A 182 11.07 18.29 11.87
N ILE A 183 10.74 17.01 11.61
CA ILE A 183 9.99 16.63 10.41
C ILE A 183 8.55 17.18 10.47
N VAL A 184 7.87 17.03 11.60
CA VAL A 184 6.51 17.56 11.79
C VAL A 184 6.49 19.05 11.53
N LYS A 185 7.45 19.78 12.10
CA LYS A 185 7.56 21.23 11.96
C LYS A 185 7.77 21.68 10.51
N LEU A 186 8.48 20.92 9.67
CA LEU A 186 8.64 21.24 8.25
C LEU A 186 7.29 21.35 7.51
N TYR A 187 6.35 20.45 7.83
CA TYR A 187 5.01 20.49 7.26
C TYR A 187 4.17 21.58 7.91
N GLU A 188 4.22 21.71 9.25
CA GLU A 188 3.46 22.69 10.01
C GLU A 188 3.77 24.14 9.57
N ASP A 189 5.04 24.49 9.38
CA ASP A 189 5.49 25.83 8.96
C ASP A 189 4.95 26.23 7.57
N GLN A 190 4.44 25.28 6.77
CA GLN A 190 3.84 25.53 5.46
C GLN A 190 2.32 25.70 5.52
N ILE A 191 1.67 25.37 6.65
CA ILE A 191 0.22 25.42 6.77
C ILE A 191 -0.26 26.87 6.82
N THR A 192 -1.29 27.16 6.05
CA THR A 192 -2.06 28.41 6.11
C THR A 192 -3.56 28.09 6.13
N SER A 193 -4.40 29.12 6.25
CA SER A 193 -5.86 28.96 6.16
C SER A 193 -6.36 28.42 4.80
N LYS A 194 -5.50 28.40 3.77
CA LYS A 194 -5.79 27.88 2.44
C LYS A 194 -5.32 26.45 2.24
N THR A 195 -4.52 25.90 3.14
CA THR A 195 -4.03 24.52 3.05
C THR A 195 -5.18 23.55 3.23
N LYS A 196 -5.30 22.58 2.30
CA LYS A 196 -6.39 21.59 2.29
C LYS A 196 -5.89 20.15 2.42
N LEU A 197 -4.75 19.85 1.82
CA LEU A 197 -4.22 18.50 1.77
C LEU A 197 -2.71 18.51 2.00
N ILE A 198 -2.26 17.62 2.87
CA ILE A 198 -0.85 17.24 2.99
C ILE A 198 -0.70 15.83 2.45
N MET A 199 0.20 15.60 1.51
CA MET A 199 0.68 14.27 1.17
C MET A 199 1.95 13.98 1.95
N VAL A 200 2.06 12.77 2.47
CA VAL A 200 3.24 12.29 3.18
C VAL A 200 3.52 10.83 2.83
N CYS A 201 4.74 10.53 2.45
CA CYS A 201 5.19 9.16 2.25
C CYS A 201 5.46 8.49 3.60
N HIS A 202 4.91 7.28 3.84
CA HIS A 202 5.17 6.55 5.09
C HIS A 202 6.64 6.10 5.16
N MET A 203 7.14 5.52 4.08
CA MET A 203 8.56 5.19 3.94
C MET A 203 9.08 5.80 2.63
N VAL A 204 10.00 6.75 2.76
CA VAL A 204 10.59 7.42 1.60
C VAL A 204 11.43 6.42 0.78
N ASN A 205 11.03 6.12 -0.45
CA ASN A 205 11.64 5.07 -1.27
C ASN A 205 13.13 5.29 -1.58
N ILE A 206 13.59 6.54 -1.68
CA ILE A 206 14.99 6.87 -2.00
C ILE A 206 15.92 6.85 -0.79
N THR A 207 15.41 6.96 0.44
CA THR A 207 16.22 7.02 1.67
C THR A 207 15.92 5.87 2.63
N GLY A 208 14.76 5.21 2.53
CA GLY A 208 14.27 4.24 3.49
C GLY A 208 13.82 4.86 4.82
N HIS A 209 13.76 6.18 4.92
CA HIS A 209 13.34 6.88 6.12
C HIS A 209 11.84 6.67 6.36
N ILE A 210 11.49 6.21 7.56
CA ILE A 210 10.10 6.04 8.01
C ILE A 210 9.68 7.35 8.69
N LEU A 211 8.70 8.03 8.12
CA LEU A 211 8.23 9.32 8.63
C LEU A 211 7.26 9.16 9.81
N PRO A 212 7.19 10.13 10.73
CA PRO A 212 6.32 10.10 11.91
C PRO A 212 4.86 10.42 11.56
N ILE A 213 4.21 9.56 10.78
CA ILE A 213 2.88 9.78 10.19
C ILE A 213 1.85 10.19 11.24
N ARG A 214 1.79 9.49 12.37
CA ARG A 214 0.82 9.80 13.43
C ARG A 214 0.97 11.23 13.92
N LYS A 215 2.19 11.68 14.19
CA LYS A 215 2.46 13.05 14.65
C LYS A 215 2.09 14.08 13.58
N ILE A 216 2.36 13.78 12.29
CA ILE A 216 2.00 14.66 11.17
C ILE A 216 0.48 14.76 11.05
N CYS A 217 -0.26 13.63 11.12
CA CYS A 217 -1.72 13.63 11.10
C CYS A 217 -2.31 14.42 12.28
N ASP A 218 -1.84 14.14 13.50
CA ASP A 218 -2.32 14.79 14.71
C ASP A 218 -2.05 16.32 14.68
N MET A 219 -0.95 16.74 14.06
CA MET A 219 -0.62 18.15 13.81
C MET A 219 -1.57 18.75 12.76
N ALA A 220 -1.69 18.17 11.58
CA ALA A 220 -2.49 18.69 10.47
C ALA A 220 -3.98 18.82 10.83
N HIS A 221 -4.54 17.87 11.55
CA HIS A 221 -5.94 17.88 11.99
C HIS A 221 -6.26 19.04 12.92
N LYS A 222 -5.29 19.56 13.71
CA LYS A 222 -5.49 20.76 14.53
C LYS A 222 -5.80 22.01 13.69
N TYR A 223 -5.34 22.01 12.43
CA TYR A 223 -5.57 23.07 11.45
C TYR A 223 -6.71 22.77 10.49
N GLY A 224 -7.41 21.64 10.65
CA GLY A 224 -8.47 21.18 9.76
C GLY A 224 -7.96 20.80 8.36
N VAL A 225 -6.73 20.31 8.27
CA VAL A 225 -6.07 19.90 7.03
C VAL A 225 -6.10 18.38 6.93
N GLU A 226 -6.53 17.88 5.76
CA GLU A 226 -6.54 16.43 5.46
C GLU A 226 -5.12 15.93 5.19
N VAL A 227 -4.87 14.66 5.53
CA VAL A 227 -3.57 14.00 5.28
C VAL A 227 -3.77 12.77 4.43
N MET A 228 -3.10 12.72 3.28
CA MET A 228 -3.01 11.54 2.42
C MET A 228 -1.66 10.87 2.65
N VAL A 229 -1.69 9.61 3.04
CA VAL A 229 -0.49 8.81 3.31
C VAL A 229 -0.22 7.85 2.17
N ASP A 230 0.97 7.95 1.59
CA ASP A 230 1.52 6.99 0.63
C ASP A 230 2.30 5.92 1.41
N GLY A 231 1.68 4.73 1.60
CA GLY A 231 2.20 3.69 2.47
C GLY A 231 2.01 2.26 2.00
#